data_0885e4f58d0901ee784a13a373ba2a52
#
_entry.id   0885e4f58d0901ee784a13a373ba2a52
#
_cell.length_a   1.000
_cell.length_b   1.000
_cell.length_c   1.000
_cell.angle_alpha   90.00
_cell.angle_beta   90.00
_cell.angle_gamma   90.00
#
_symmetry.space_group_name_H-M   'P 1'
#
loop_
_entity.id
_entity.type
_entity.pdbx_description
1 polymer ?
#
loop_
_entity_poly.entity_id
_entity_poly.type
_entity_poly.pdbx_seq_one_letter_code
_entity_poly.pdbx_strand_id
1 'polypeptide(L)'
;STIDVLAVARLFEHSVKGAAMWPNPYGCSNNMPWSVANRIGIKPRRAIYSEVGGETPQRLVNQFAEAIYAGEVGTVLITGAEALATIKKGKRAGLELDWQEEAEGDFEDLWPDLAMSSEYERRHGINYPISVYALFEQARRDRLGLNMIDYKRAIGNLFGPFSRLAASNPFAQFPTIREAADISTFSVSIYSNFFEAGLVSRFMDFLKF
;
A
#
# COMPACT_ATOMS: atom_id res chain seq x y z
N SER A 1 -28.41 4.64 13.90
CA SER A 1 -27.08 4.02 13.69
C SER A 1 -26.38 3.93 15.01
N THR A 2 -25.82 2.76 15.32
CA THR A 2 -25.06 2.52 16.56
C THR A 2 -23.55 2.77 16.38
N ILE A 3 -23.12 3.30 15.23
CA ILE A 3 -21.73 3.57 14.93
C ILE A 3 -21.38 5.01 15.35
N ASP A 4 -20.47 5.15 16.31
CA ASP A 4 -20.01 6.44 16.82
C ASP A 4 -18.97 7.07 15.87
N VAL A 5 -18.02 6.27 15.42
CA VAL A 5 -16.92 6.73 14.57
C VAL A 5 -16.83 5.89 13.32
N LEU A 6 -16.70 6.55 12.17
CA LEU A 6 -16.29 5.94 10.92
C LEU A 6 -14.88 6.44 10.57
N ALA A 7 -13.91 5.55 10.52
CA ALA A 7 -12.54 5.85 10.10
C ALA A 7 -12.24 5.14 8.77
N VAL A 8 -11.93 5.93 7.75
CA VAL A 8 -11.54 5.42 6.43
C VAL A 8 -10.04 5.54 6.27
N ALA A 9 -9.37 4.41 6.04
CA ALA A 9 -7.95 4.41 5.71
C ALA A 9 -7.72 5.11 4.37
N ARG A 10 -6.81 6.10 4.37
CA ARG A 10 -6.55 6.94 3.19
C ARG A 10 -6.04 6.11 2.03
N LEU A 11 -6.59 6.39 0.85
CA LEU A 11 -6.14 5.82 -0.42
C LEU A 11 -4.71 6.28 -0.72
N PHE A 12 -3.92 5.40 -1.29
CA PHE A 12 -2.55 5.71 -1.71
C PHE A 12 -2.51 6.77 -2.83
N GLU A 13 -3.55 6.82 -3.65
CA GLU A 13 -3.77 7.88 -4.63
C GLU A 13 -3.77 9.28 -3.98
N HIS A 14 -4.31 9.40 -2.77
CA HIS A 14 -4.38 10.62 -1.99
C HIS A 14 -3.18 10.81 -1.04
N SER A 15 -2.03 10.21 -1.33
CA SER A 15 -0.83 10.31 -0.48
C SER A 15 -0.04 11.61 -0.69
N VAL A 16 -0.43 12.44 -1.65
CA VAL A 16 0.16 13.77 -1.89
C VAL A 16 -0.93 14.81 -1.75
N LYS A 17 -0.74 15.78 -0.84
CA LYS A 17 -1.73 16.84 -0.58
C LYS A 17 -1.94 17.68 -1.84
N GLY A 18 -3.18 17.80 -2.27
CA GLY A 18 -3.55 18.60 -3.44
C GLY A 18 -3.19 18.00 -4.80
N ALA A 19 -2.70 16.76 -4.85
CA ALA A 19 -2.41 16.06 -6.08
C ALA A 19 -2.66 14.57 -5.94
N ALA A 20 -3.09 13.91 -7.02
CA ALA A 20 -3.14 12.45 -7.06
C ALA A 20 -1.74 11.91 -7.40
N MET A 21 -1.24 10.95 -6.60
CA MET A 21 0.04 10.30 -6.90
C MET A 21 -0.03 9.48 -8.18
N TRP A 22 -1.19 8.88 -8.46
CA TRP A 22 -1.54 8.22 -9.72
C TRP A 22 -2.95 8.63 -10.12
N PRO A 23 -3.10 9.45 -11.16
CA PRO A 23 -4.41 9.94 -11.53
C PRO A 23 -5.32 8.77 -11.91
N ASN A 24 -6.42 8.66 -11.17
CA ASN A 24 -7.52 7.75 -11.49
C ASN A 24 -8.37 8.40 -12.60
N PRO A 25 -8.46 7.81 -13.80
CA PRO A 25 -9.23 8.40 -14.89
C PRO A 25 -10.74 8.32 -14.67
N TYR A 26 -11.16 7.58 -13.65
CA TYR A 26 -12.58 7.35 -13.34
C TYR A 26 -13.12 8.27 -12.26
N GLY A 27 -12.29 9.17 -11.72
CA GLY A 27 -12.66 10.05 -10.63
C GLY A 27 -12.60 9.38 -9.25
N CYS A 28 -12.96 10.14 -8.24
CA CYS A 28 -13.06 9.67 -6.86
C CYS A 28 -14.04 10.58 -6.09
N SER A 29 -14.36 10.19 -4.86
CA SER A 29 -15.18 11.03 -3.98
C SER A 29 -14.36 12.23 -3.46
N ASN A 30 -15.05 13.38 -3.33
CA ASN A 30 -14.53 14.55 -2.63
C ASN A 30 -14.48 14.33 -1.10
N ASN A 31 -15.23 13.35 -0.59
CA ASN A 31 -15.40 13.09 0.84
C ASN A 31 -15.58 11.59 1.09
N MET A 32 -14.46 10.85 1.12
CA MET A 32 -14.46 9.39 1.25
C MET A 32 -15.22 8.88 2.49
N PRO A 33 -15.07 9.46 3.69
CA PRO A 33 -15.82 8.99 4.85
C PRO A 33 -17.34 9.10 4.65
N TRP A 34 -17.84 10.21 4.15
CA TRP A 34 -19.28 10.39 3.96
C TRP A 34 -19.84 9.61 2.77
N SER A 35 -19.04 9.41 1.72
CA SER A 35 -19.41 8.48 0.64
C SER A 35 -19.66 7.06 1.17
N VAL A 36 -18.76 6.56 2.02
CA VAL A 36 -18.94 5.26 2.67
C VAL A 36 -20.18 5.28 3.59
N ALA A 37 -20.31 6.29 4.44
CA ALA A 37 -21.44 6.42 5.36
C ALA A 37 -22.78 6.40 4.64
N ASN A 38 -22.91 7.17 3.57
CA ASN A 38 -24.12 7.25 2.75
C ASN A 38 -24.46 5.92 2.08
N ARG A 39 -23.46 5.23 1.53
CA ARG A 39 -23.66 3.95 0.84
C ARG A 39 -24.13 2.82 1.76
N ILE A 40 -23.71 2.84 3.02
CA ILE A 40 -24.12 1.83 4.01
C ILE A 40 -25.24 2.31 4.95
N GLY A 41 -25.74 3.53 4.75
CA GLY A 41 -26.90 4.08 5.47
C GLY A 41 -26.62 4.41 6.94
N ILE A 42 -25.41 4.83 7.29
CA ILE A 42 -25.04 5.23 8.67
C ILE A 42 -24.85 6.73 8.80
N LYS A 43 -24.98 7.22 10.04
CA LYS A 43 -24.69 8.61 10.41
C LYS A 43 -23.74 8.61 11.62
N PRO A 44 -22.43 8.51 11.39
CA PRO A 44 -21.47 8.53 12.48
C PRO A 44 -21.42 9.92 13.13
N ARG A 45 -21.09 9.98 14.43
CA ARG A 45 -20.83 11.26 15.11
C ARG A 45 -19.51 11.88 14.70
N ARG A 46 -18.53 11.04 14.34
CA ARG A 46 -17.22 11.43 13.82
C ARG A 46 -16.92 10.65 12.55
N ALA A 47 -16.54 11.36 11.51
CA ALA A 47 -16.07 10.79 10.26
C ALA A 47 -14.60 11.18 10.07
N ILE A 48 -13.73 10.22 9.80
CA ILE A 48 -12.28 10.42 9.78
C ILE A 48 -11.71 9.87 8.47
N TYR A 49 -10.92 10.67 7.78
CA TYR A 49 -10.04 10.22 6.71
C TYR A 49 -8.61 10.19 7.25
N SER A 50 -8.05 9.01 7.41
CA SER A 50 -6.79 8.81 8.13
C SER A 50 -5.57 9.37 7.40
N GLU A 51 -4.41 9.38 8.05
CA GLU A 51 -3.15 9.55 7.34
C GLU A 51 -2.90 8.37 6.40
N VAL A 52 -2.03 8.59 5.40
CA VAL A 52 -1.53 7.54 4.53
C VAL A 52 -0.39 6.77 5.23
N GLY A 53 -0.41 5.45 5.12
CA GLY A 53 0.64 4.58 5.65
C GLY A 53 0.24 3.11 5.61
N GLY A 54 1.20 2.23 5.37
CA GLY A 54 0.95 0.79 5.38
C GLY A 54 0.55 0.25 6.77
N GLU A 55 0.96 0.91 7.83
CA GLU A 55 0.63 0.62 9.23
C GLU A 55 -0.68 1.28 9.71
N THR A 56 -1.21 2.24 8.96
CA THR A 56 -2.37 3.04 9.37
C THR A 56 -3.59 2.20 9.76
N PRO A 57 -3.99 1.14 9.05
CA PRO A 57 -5.11 0.31 9.47
C PRO A 57 -4.91 -0.27 10.87
N GLN A 58 -3.72 -0.79 11.17
CA GLN A 58 -3.41 -1.34 12.50
C GLN A 58 -3.35 -0.24 13.57
N ARG A 59 -2.81 0.91 13.24
CA ARG A 59 -2.76 2.07 14.15
C ARG A 59 -4.17 2.54 14.52
N LEU A 60 -5.09 2.62 13.55
CA LEU A 60 -6.49 2.94 13.80
C LEU A 60 -7.14 1.89 14.73
N VAL A 61 -6.87 0.60 14.54
CA VAL A 61 -7.37 -0.44 15.44
C VAL A 61 -6.87 -0.21 16.86
N ASN A 62 -5.59 0.04 17.07
CA ASN A 62 -5.01 0.27 18.39
C ASN A 62 -5.61 1.53 19.03
N GLN A 63 -5.65 2.64 18.29
CA GLN A 63 -6.20 3.91 18.77
C GLN A 63 -7.65 3.78 19.24
N PHE A 64 -8.48 3.12 18.44
CA PHE A 64 -9.89 2.99 18.79
C PHE A 64 -10.18 1.87 19.78
N ALA A 65 -9.33 0.86 19.89
CA ALA A 65 -9.39 -0.10 21.00
C ALA A 65 -9.15 0.60 22.35
N GLU A 66 -8.18 1.50 22.41
CA GLU A 66 -7.91 2.32 23.60
C GLU A 66 -9.10 3.25 23.92
N ALA A 67 -9.66 3.93 22.92
CA ALA A 67 -10.80 4.82 23.09
C ALA A 67 -12.07 4.08 23.55
N ILE A 68 -12.31 2.86 23.05
CA ILE A 68 -13.41 2.00 23.53
C ILE A 68 -13.15 1.55 24.97
N TYR A 69 -11.94 1.14 25.29
CA TYR A 69 -11.57 0.74 26.64
C TYR A 69 -11.72 1.88 27.64
N ALA A 70 -11.39 3.12 27.23
CA ALA A 70 -11.58 4.32 28.04
C ALA A 70 -13.05 4.76 28.16
N GLY A 71 -13.97 4.14 27.41
CA GLY A 71 -15.39 4.52 27.40
C GLY A 71 -15.69 5.81 26.62
N GLU A 72 -14.76 6.30 25.82
CA GLU A 72 -14.91 7.53 25.02
C GLU A 72 -15.83 7.32 23.80
N VAL A 73 -15.78 6.13 23.21
CA VAL A 73 -16.62 5.69 22.09
C VAL A 73 -17.12 4.27 22.33
N GLY A 74 -18.31 3.96 21.81
CA GLY A 74 -18.91 2.62 21.95
C GLY A 74 -18.63 1.72 20.76
N THR A 75 -18.77 2.25 19.54
CA THR A 75 -18.65 1.45 18.32
C THR A 75 -17.91 2.24 17.25
N VAL A 76 -16.90 1.59 16.68
CA VAL A 76 -16.08 2.18 15.60
C VAL A 76 -16.11 1.28 14.37
N LEU A 77 -16.38 1.84 13.21
CA LEU A 77 -16.20 1.19 11.92
C LEU A 77 -14.90 1.68 11.28
N ILE A 78 -13.97 0.77 11.05
CA ILE A 78 -12.74 1.03 10.30
C ILE A 78 -12.88 0.35 8.94
N THR A 79 -12.60 1.09 7.87
CA THR A 79 -12.67 0.57 6.50
C THR A 79 -11.62 1.20 5.61
N GLY A 80 -11.37 0.60 4.47
CA GLY A 80 -10.47 1.10 3.44
C GLY A 80 -10.19 0.03 2.41
N ALA A 81 -10.04 0.43 1.15
CA ALA A 81 -9.70 -0.47 0.06
C ALA A 81 -9.04 0.28 -1.09
N GLU A 82 -8.18 -0.41 -1.81
CA GLU A 82 -7.55 0.06 -3.04
C GLU A 82 -8.13 -0.66 -4.26
N ALA A 83 -8.49 0.06 -5.30
CA ALA A 83 -9.06 -0.49 -6.53
C ALA A 83 -8.09 -0.48 -7.73
N LEU A 84 -6.78 -0.46 -7.49
CA LEU A 84 -5.74 -0.34 -8.52
C LEU A 84 -5.82 -1.43 -9.61
N ALA A 85 -6.16 -2.66 -9.23
CA ALA A 85 -6.33 -3.76 -10.19
C ALA A 85 -7.54 -3.50 -11.11
N THR A 86 -8.63 -2.97 -10.58
CA THR A 86 -9.83 -2.62 -11.34
C THR A 86 -9.54 -1.47 -12.30
N ILE A 87 -8.81 -0.43 -11.86
CA ILE A 87 -8.38 0.67 -12.72
C ILE A 87 -7.55 0.14 -13.90
N LYS A 88 -6.56 -0.71 -13.65
CA LYS A 88 -5.73 -1.32 -14.70
C LYS A 88 -6.54 -2.14 -15.69
N LYS A 89 -7.46 -2.99 -15.19
CA LYS A 89 -8.34 -3.82 -16.03
C LYS A 89 -9.29 -2.96 -16.85
N GLY A 90 -9.90 -1.95 -16.24
CA GLY A 90 -10.80 -1.02 -16.92
C GLY A 90 -10.11 -0.27 -18.06
N LYS A 91 -8.91 0.28 -17.81
CA LYS A 91 -8.10 0.93 -18.85
C LYS A 91 -7.76 -0.01 -20.00
N ARG A 92 -7.32 -1.24 -19.73
CA ARG A 92 -7.00 -2.24 -20.76
C ARG A 92 -8.23 -2.64 -21.58
N ALA A 93 -9.39 -2.67 -20.97
CA ALA A 93 -10.67 -3.01 -21.62
C ALA A 93 -11.37 -1.82 -22.29
N GLY A 94 -10.80 -0.61 -22.21
CA GLY A 94 -11.41 0.60 -22.74
C GLY A 94 -12.74 0.97 -22.07
N LEU A 95 -12.95 0.58 -20.80
CA LEU A 95 -14.19 0.86 -20.08
C LEU A 95 -14.24 2.33 -19.66
N GLU A 96 -15.39 2.94 -19.88
CA GLU A 96 -15.75 4.24 -19.31
C GLU A 96 -16.49 3.99 -18.00
N LEU A 97 -15.79 4.22 -16.88
CA LEU A 97 -16.35 4.11 -15.53
C LEU A 97 -16.44 5.51 -14.94
N ASP A 98 -17.46 5.77 -14.16
CA ASP A 98 -17.60 7.01 -13.40
C ASP A 98 -17.62 6.67 -11.91
N TRP A 99 -16.57 7.07 -11.20
CA TRP A 99 -16.42 6.92 -9.75
C TRP A 99 -16.46 8.28 -9.05
N GLN A 100 -16.73 9.34 -9.81
CA GLN A 100 -16.91 10.67 -9.23
C GLN A 100 -18.11 10.64 -8.29
N GLU A 101 -17.92 11.14 -7.10
CA GLU A 101 -18.98 11.23 -6.09
C GLU A 101 -18.84 12.50 -5.28
N GLU A 102 -19.94 13.20 -5.10
CA GLU A 102 -20.06 14.36 -4.23
C GLU A 102 -20.80 13.93 -2.96
N ALA A 103 -20.13 14.00 -1.82
CA ALA A 103 -20.74 13.72 -0.53
C ALA A 103 -20.54 14.93 0.41
N GLU A 104 -21.62 15.31 1.07
CA GLU A 104 -21.65 16.40 2.05
C GLU A 104 -21.40 15.85 3.46
N GLY A 105 -20.88 16.70 4.33
CA GLY A 105 -20.65 16.44 5.73
C GLY A 105 -19.22 16.75 6.18
N ASP A 106 -19.08 17.12 7.44
CA ASP A 106 -17.79 17.41 8.04
C ASP A 106 -17.02 16.14 8.35
N PHE A 107 -15.72 16.12 8.10
CA PHE A 107 -14.84 15.02 8.46
C PHE A 107 -13.47 15.53 8.94
N GLU A 108 -12.84 14.74 9.76
CA GLU A 108 -11.47 14.96 10.22
C GLU A 108 -10.50 14.45 9.15
N ASP A 109 -9.83 15.38 8.47
CA ASP A 109 -8.78 15.04 7.50
C ASP A 109 -7.44 14.97 8.22
N LEU A 110 -7.02 13.75 8.57
CA LEU A 110 -5.76 13.50 9.27
C LEU A 110 -4.61 13.46 8.26
N TRP A 111 -4.21 14.63 7.81
CA TRP A 111 -3.07 14.76 6.90
C TRP A 111 -1.79 15.01 7.70
N PRO A 112 -0.78 14.12 7.62
CA PRO A 112 0.48 14.39 8.28
C PRO A 112 1.24 15.51 7.55
N ASP A 113 1.80 16.44 8.28
CA ASP A 113 2.76 17.42 7.74
C ASP A 113 4.14 16.81 7.43
N LEU A 114 4.22 15.48 7.46
CA LEU A 114 5.43 14.72 7.22
C LEU A 114 5.53 14.30 5.75
N ALA A 115 6.57 14.75 5.08
CA ALA A 115 6.98 14.18 3.81
C ALA A 115 7.49 12.74 4.02
N MET A 116 7.14 11.81 3.12
CA MET A 116 7.63 10.42 3.20
C MET A 116 9.16 10.29 3.07
N SER A 117 9.81 11.32 2.53
CA SER A 117 11.27 11.43 2.44
C SER A 117 11.69 12.90 2.54
N SER A 118 12.84 13.14 3.15
CA SER A 118 13.46 14.46 3.23
C SER A 118 13.94 14.93 1.85
N GLU A 119 14.21 16.24 1.71
CA GLU A 119 14.81 16.79 0.49
C GLU A 119 16.19 16.16 0.22
N TYR A 120 16.96 15.90 1.27
CA TYR A 120 18.25 15.25 1.16
C TYR A 120 18.14 13.83 0.58
N GLU A 121 17.21 13.02 1.10
CA GLU A 121 16.95 11.68 0.59
C GLU A 121 16.51 11.71 -0.87
N ARG A 122 15.60 12.63 -1.23
CA ARG A 122 15.14 12.78 -2.63
C ARG A 122 16.27 13.12 -3.60
N ARG A 123 17.19 14.00 -3.21
CA ARG A 123 18.38 14.32 -4.01
C ARG A 123 19.27 13.13 -4.29
N HIS A 124 19.27 12.13 -3.39
CA HIS A 124 20.03 10.90 -3.51
C HIS A 124 19.22 9.75 -4.14
N GLY A 125 18.05 10.03 -4.73
CA GLY A 125 17.22 9.03 -5.39
C GLY A 125 16.38 8.17 -4.44
N ILE A 126 16.32 8.50 -3.15
CA ILE A 126 15.53 7.77 -2.14
C ILE A 126 14.11 8.37 -2.14
N ASN A 127 13.36 8.10 -3.22
CA ASN A 127 12.03 8.67 -3.43
C ASN A 127 10.90 7.67 -3.16
N TYR A 128 11.22 6.38 -3.09
CA TYR A 128 10.24 5.31 -3.02
C TYR A 128 10.63 4.28 -1.95
N PRO A 129 9.66 3.60 -1.35
CA PRO A 129 9.92 2.54 -0.36
C PRO A 129 10.95 1.49 -0.81
N ILE A 130 10.96 1.17 -2.09
CA ILE A 130 11.90 0.22 -2.70
C ILE A 130 13.38 0.60 -2.48
N SER A 131 13.69 1.91 -2.59
CA SER A 131 15.05 2.41 -2.37
C SER A 131 15.44 2.29 -0.89
N VAL A 132 14.47 2.54 0.00
CA VAL A 132 14.65 2.39 1.45
C VAL A 132 14.88 0.93 1.84
N TYR A 133 14.09 0.02 1.30
CA TYR A 133 14.27 -1.43 1.54
C TYR A 133 15.62 -1.92 1.04
N ALA A 134 16.13 -1.41 -0.09
CA ALA A 134 17.45 -1.76 -0.57
C ALA A 134 18.56 -1.35 0.42
N LEU A 135 18.44 -0.19 1.07
CA LEU A 135 19.36 0.23 2.12
C LEU A 135 19.31 -0.70 3.33
N PHE A 136 18.13 -1.07 3.79
CA PHE A 136 17.96 -2.02 4.90
C PHE A 136 18.55 -3.40 4.57
N GLU A 137 18.36 -3.88 3.34
CA GLU A 137 18.92 -5.15 2.91
C GLU A 137 20.46 -5.10 2.84
N GLN A 138 21.05 -3.98 2.42
CA GLN A 138 22.51 -3.81 2.45
C GLN A 138 23.04 -3.81 3.89
N ALA A 139 22.40 -3.07 4.79
CA ALA A 139 22.78 -3.07 6.21
C ALA A 139 22.64 -4.46 6.85
N ARG A 140 21.59 -5.20 6.50
CA ARG A 140 21.40 -6.58 6.95
C ARG A 140 22.46 -7.51 6.40
N ARG A 141 22.80 -7.42 5.12
CA ARG A 141 23.84 -8.20 4.48
C ARG A 141 25.18 -7.99 5.17
N ASP A 142 25.55 -6.74 5.42
CA ASP A 142 26.79 -6.36 6.10
C ASP A 142 26.82 -6.93 7.53
N ARG A 143 25.75 -6.76 8.29
CA ARG A 143 25.61 -7.32 9.64
C ARG A 143 25.76 -8.85 9.68
N LEU A 144 25.34 -9.55 8.64
CA LEU A 144 25.48 -11.01 8.51
C LEU A 144 26.86 -11.44 8.00
N GLY A 145 27.72 -10.50 7.60
CA GLY A 145 29.04 -10.78 7.04
C GLY A 145 28.99 -11.51 5.69
N LEU A 146 27.87 -11.41 4.95
CA LEU A 146 27.67 -12.13 3.70
C LEU A 146 28.13 -11.29 2.50
N ASN A 147 28.79 -11.95 1.54
CA ASN A 147 29.01 -11.35 0.23
C ASN A 147 27.69 -11.29 -0.56
N MET A 148 27.68 -10.58 -1.68
CA MET A 148 26.48 -10.36 -2.49
C MET A 148 25.87 -11.67 -3.04
N ILE A 149 26.71 -12.63 -3.43
CA ILE A 149 26.26 -13.90 -4.02
C ILE A 149 25.53 -14.73 -2.97
N ASP A 150 26.12 -14.88 -1.79
CA ASP A 150 25.54 -15.66 -0.71
C ASP A 150 24.30 -15.00 -0.14
N TYR A 151 24.27 -13.65 -0.09
CA TYR A 151 23.09 -12.92 0.34
C TYR A 151 21.91 -13.08 -0.63
N LYS A 152 22.14 -12.98 -1.94
CA LYS A 152 21.12 -13.27 -2.96
C LYS A 152 20.58 -14.68 -2.84
N ARG A 153 21.46 -15.66 -2.63
CA ARG A 153 21.04 -17.05 -2.40
C ARG A 153 20.16 -17.19 -1.16
N ALA A 154 20.52 -16.51 -0.08
CA ALA A 154 19.71 -16.49 1.14
C ALA A 154 18.31 -15.90 0.91
N ILE A 155 18.21 -14.79 0.16
CA ILE A 155 16.93 -14.20 -0.25
C ILE A 155 16.11 -15.19 -1.09
N GLY A 156 16.72 -15.80 -2.11
CA GLY A 156 16.05 -16.79 -2.95
C GLY A 156 15.51 -17.98 -2.14
N ASN A 157 16.30 -18.49 -1.20
CA ASN A 157 15.90 -19.57 -0.30
C ASN A 157 14.75 -19.19 0.64
N LEU A 158 14.70 -17.92 1.06
CA LEU A 158 13.59 -17.40 1.87
C LEU A 158 12.29 -17.34 1.08
N PHE A 159 12.32 -16.80 -0.13
CA PHE A 159 11.11 -16.52 -0.91
C PHE A 159 10.65 -17.67 -1.82
N GLY A 160 11.52 -18.63 -2.14
CA GLY A 160 11.14 -19.83 -2.92
C GLY A 160 9.95 -20.60 -2.33
N PRO A 161 9.93 -20.91 -1.02
CA PRO A 161 8.78 -21.55 -0.37
C PRO A 161 7.48 -20.74 -0.48
N PHE A 162 7.53 -19.41 -0.37
CA PHE A 162 6.35 -18.56 -0.56
C PHE A 162 5.78 -18.67 -1.97
N SER A 163 6.64 -18.73 -2.98
CA SER A 163 6.24 -18.92 -4.37
C SER A 163 5.52 -20.25 -4.59
N ARG A 164 6.01 -21.34 -4.01
CA ARG A 164 5.37 -22.65 -4.07
C ARG A 164 4.00 -22.65 -3.40
N LEU A 165 3.89 -22.02 -2.24
CA LEU A 165 2.60 -21.88 -1.54
C LEU A 165 1.63 -21.00 -2.35
N ALA A 166 2.09 -19.92 -2.94
CA ALA A 166 1.28 -19.04 -3.79
C ALA A 166 0.69 -19.79 -5.00
N ALA A 167 1.43 -20.72 -5.58
CA ALA A 167 0.96 -21.51 -6.73
C ALA A 167 -0.28 -22.37 -6.43
N SER A 168 -0.47 -22.77 -5.18
CA SER A 168 -1.66 -23.52 -4.73
C SER A 168 -2.78 -22.62 -4.18
N ASN A 169 -2.57 -21.31 -4.06
CA ASN A 169 -3.55 -20.37 -3.54
C ASN A 169 -4.34 -19.72 -4.69
N PRO A 170 -5.67 -19.99 -4.81
CA PRO A 170 -6.50 -19.43 -5.88
C PRO A 170 -6.62 -17.91 -5.85
N PHE A 171 -6.28 -17.26 -4.73
CA PHE A 171 -6.32 -15.82 -4.56
C PHE A 171 -4.94 -15.15 -4.69
N ALA A 172 -3.89 -15.92 -4.97
CA ALA A 172 -2.57 -15.34 -5.14
C ALA A 172 -2.49 -14.47 -6.40
N GLN A 173 -1.86 -13.31 -6.26
CA GLN A 173 -1.62 -12.42 -7.39
C GLN A 173 -0.64 -13.02 -8.41
N PHE A 174 0.34 -13.81 -7.94
CA PHE A 174 1.37 -14.47 -8.75
C PHE A 174 1.42 -15.97 -8.44
N PRO A 175 0.50 -16.78 -8.98
CA PRO A 175 0.41 -18.21 -8.70
C PRO A 175 1.41 -19.02 -9.56
N THR A 176 2.64 -18.52 -9.70
CA THR A 176 3.69 -19.16 -10.50
C THR A 176 4.82 -19.61 -9.59
N ILE A 177 5.17 -20.89 -9.63
CA ILE A 177 6.33 -21.41 -8.91
C ILE A 177 7.61 -20.78 -9.45
N ARG A 178 8.40 -20.24 -8.56
CA ARG A 178 9.75 -19.73 -8.83
C ARG A 178 10.74 -20.39 -7.88
N GLU A 179 11.77 -20.97 -8.45
CA GLU A 179 12.84 -21.53 -7.65
C GLU A 179 13.73 -20.44 -7.05
N ALA A 180 14.48 -20.77 -6.00
CA ALA A 180 15.35 -19.83 -5.31
C ALA A 180 16.35 -19.13 -6.26
N ALA A 181 16.86 -19.85 -7.25
CA ALA A 181 17.76 -19.32 -8.26
C ALA A 181 17.07 -18.27 -9.15
N ASP A 182 15.82 -18.52 -9.55
CA ASP A 182 15.05 -17.58 -10.38
C ASP A 182 14.78 -16.27 -9.65
N ILE A 183 14.46 -16.35 -8.35
CA ILE A 183 14.20 -15.19 -7.49
C ILE A 183 15.46 -14.37 -7.29
N SER A 184 16.60 -15.02 -7.13
CA SER A 184 17.89 -14.38 -6.87
C SER A 184 18.62 -13.91 -8.12
N THR A 185 18.13 -14.28 -9.32
CA THR A 185 18.76 -13.96 -10.60
C THR A 185 17.94 -12.92 -11.35
N PHE A 186 18.60 -11.84 -11.77
CA PHE A 186 17.99 -10.86 -12.66
C PHE A 186 17.92 -11.41 -14.08
N SER A 187 16.74 -11.35 -14.70
CA SER A 187 16.58 -11.63 -16.13
C SER A 187 15.61 -10.65 -16.78
N VAL A 188 15.75 -10.43 -18.09
CA VAL A 188 14.87 -9.52 -18.84
C VAL A 188 13.41 -9.98 -18.81
N SER A 189 13.16 -11.29 -18.80
CA SER A 189 11.80 -11.84 -18.68
C SER A 189 11.18 -11.62 -17.29
N ILE A 190 11.99 -11.68 -16.25
CA ILE A 190 11.57 -11.30 -14.90
C ILE A 190 11.29 -9.79 -14.86
N TYR A 191 12.14 -9.00 -15.50
CA TYR A 191 11.98 -7.54 -15.55
C TYR A 191 10.66 -7.12 -16.21
N SER A 192 10.29 -7.69 -17.34
CA SER A 192 9.03 -7.36 -18.03
C SER A 192 7.80 -7.76 -17.20
N ASN A 193 7.85 -8.90 -16.50
CA ASN A 193 6.75 -9.37 -15.65
C ASN A 193 6.66 -8.61 -14.32
N PHE A 194 7.79 -8.15 -13.78
CA PHE A 194 7.86 -7.38 -12.54
C PHE A 194 7.71 -5.87 -12.75
N PHE A 195 7.94 -5.34 -13.93
CA PHE A 195 7.65 -3.95 -14.23
C PHE A 195 6.14 -3.67 -14.18
N GLU A 196 5.33 -4.67 -14.53
CA GLU A 196 3.88 -4.62 -14.28
C GLU A 196 3.52 -4.74 -12.78
N ALA A 197 4.38 -5.37 -11.99
CA ALA A 197 4.21 -5.51 -10.53
C ALA A 197 5.00 -4.46 -9.71
N GLY A 198 5.84 -3.67 -10.35
CA GLY A 198 6.44 -2.42 -9.83
C GLY A 198 7.46 -2.51 -8.71
N LEU A 199 7.59 -3.63 -8.00
CA LEU A 199 8.29 -3.63 -6.71
C LEU A 199 9.63 -4.39 -6.66
N VAL A 200 9.76 -5.52 -7.29
CA VAL A 200 10.91 -6.41 -7.03
C VAL A 200 12.08 -6.20 -7.99
N SER A 201 11.84 -5.75 -9.21
CA SER A 201 12.91 -5.61 -10.20
C SER A 201 13.88 -4.46 -9.89
N ARG A 202 13.38 -3.31 -9.43
CA ARG A 202 14.22 -2.19 -9.00
C ARG A 202 15.00 -2.51 -7.72
N PHE A 203 14.42 -3.34 -6.86
CA PHE A 203 15.07 -3.85 -5.66
C PHE A 203 16.32 -4.68 -5.99
N MET A 204 16.25 -5.53 -7.00
CA MET A 204 17.39 -6.35 -7.43
C MET A 204 18.43 -5.54 -8.21
N ASP A 205 18.02 -4.49 -8.94
CA ASP A 205 18.96 -3.57 -9.61
C ASP A 205 19.74 -2.71 -8.59
N PHE A 206 19.09 -2.30 -7.51
CA PHE A 206 19.74 -1.55 -6.43
C PHE A 206 20.75 -2.39 -5.63
N LEU A 207 20.57 -3.71 -5.59
CA LEU A 207 21.52 -4.63 -4.96
C LEU A 207 22.81 -4.86 -5.78
N LYS A 208 22.93 -4.25 -6.96
CA LYS A 208 24.12 -4.36 -7.83
C LYS A 208 25.26 -3.37 -7.51
N PHE A 209 25.03 -2.40 -6.60
CA PHE A 209 26.03 -1.42 -6.16
C PHE A 209 26.71 -1.82 -4.88
#